data_261b1f975107c60f2315a2a9fa5f68f8
#
_entry.id   261b1f975107c60f2315a2a9fa5f68f8
#
_cell.length_a   1.000
_cell.length_b   1.000
_cell.length_c   1.000
_cell.angle_alpha   90.00
_cell.angle_beta   90.00
_cell.angle_gamma   90.00
#
_symmetry.space_group_name_H-M   'P 1'
#
loop_
_entity.id
_entity.type
_entity.pdbx_description
1 polymer ?
#
loop_
_entity_poly.entity_id
_entity_poly.type
_entity_poly.pdbx_seq_one_letter_code
_entity_poly.pdbx_strand_id
1 'polypeptide(L)'
;MNEPIDTDKDGNALVLMDVMAAEDLIVDELDTKIQSEKMFRYIEEVLSEREKIIVKLRYGLGGKVPLTQREVAKKLDISRSYVSRIEKKALQALKKRFDKV
;
A
#
# COMPACT_ATOMS: atom_id res chain seq x y z
N MET A 1 8.34 21.92 -9.71
CA MET A 1 8.49 21.39 -9.51
C MET A 1 8.71 20.35 -9.60
N ASN A 2 8.80 19.93 -9.80
CA ASN A 2 9.01 19.06 -9.90
C ASN A 2 9.32 18.22 -9.20
N GLU A 3 9.20 17.63 -8.99
CA GLU A 3 9.41 16.99 -8.15
C GLU A 3 9.87 15.79 -8.22
N PRO A 4 10.56 15.28 -7.49
CA PRO A 4 11.24 14.06 -7.58
C PRO A 4 10.31 12.91 -7.41
N ILE A 5 9.91 12.43 -8.48
CA ILE A 5 8.97 11.33 -8.51
C ILE A 5 9.55 10.07 -7.91
N ASP A 6 10.84 9.87 -8.10
CA ASP A 6 11.49 8.70 -7.56
C ASP A 6 11.41 8.63 -6.04
N THR A 7 11.57 9.78 -5.41
CA THR A 7 11.47 9.85 -3.98
C THR A 7 10.07 9.53 -3.51
N ASP A 8 9.08 10.05 -4.23
CA ASP A 8 7.70 9.82 -3.86
C ASP A 8 7.35 8.35 -3.95
N LYS A 9 7.93 7.66 -4.89
CA LYS A 9 7.65 6.25 -5.07
C LYS A 9 7.98 5.45 -3.82
N ASP A 10 9.18 5.65 -3.29
CA ASP A 10 9.58 4.96 -2.08
C ASP A 10 8.86 5.51 -0.87
N GLY A 11 8.62 6.80 -0.85
CA GLY A 11 7.93 7.42 0.26
C GLY A 11 6.52 6.88 0.44
N ASN A 12 5.84 6.65 -0.66
CA ASN A 12 4.47 6.14 -0.58
C ASN A 12 4.44 4.71 -0.05
N ALA A 13 5.42 3.90 -0.43
CA ALA A 13 5.49 2.55 0.11
C ALA A 13 5.75 2.59 1.60
N LEU A 14 6.57 3.55 2.05
CA LEU A 14 6.86 3.67 3.47
C LEU A 14 5.64 4.14 4.25
N VAL A 15 4.81 4.98 3.64
CA VAL A 15 3.57 5.39 4.29
C VAL A 15 2.68 4.17 4.50
N LEU A 16 2.61 3.30 3.52
CA LEU A 16 1.82 2.08 3.66
C LEU A 16 2.35 1.22 4.80
N MET A 17 3.67 1.13 4.91
CA MET A 17 4.26 0.37 6.01
C MET A 17 3.96 1.01 7.35
N ASP A 18 3.93 2.33 7.42
CA ASP A 18 3.58 3.01 8.67
C ASP A 18 2.17 2.69 9.09
N VAL A 19 1.25 2.63 8.14
CA VAL A 19 -0.12 2.28 8.44
C VAL A 19 -0.20 0.88 9.04
N MET A 20 0.56 -0.05 8.49
CA MET A 20 0.60 -1.39 9.03
C MET A 20 1.29 -1.45 10.38
N ALA A 21 2.32 -0.64 10.55
CA ALA A 21 3.05 -0.64 11.81
C ALA A 21 2.17 -0.16 12.96
N ALA A 22 1.23 0.72 12.67
CA ALA A 22 0.30 1.20 13.68
C ALA A 22 -0.52 0.06 14.23
N GLU A 23 -0.47 -1.10 13.60
CA GLU A 23 -1.19 -2.27 14.09
C GLU A 23 -0.24 -3.30 14.67
N ASP A 24 0.81 -2.83 15.28
CA ASP A 24 1.76 -3.67 15.99
C ASP A 24 2.76 -4.43 15.12
N LEU A 25 2.90 -4.02 13.90
CA LEU A 25 3.93 -4.60 13.07
C LEU A 25 5.25 -3.94 13.41
N ILE A 26 6.24 -4.74 13.75
CA ILE A 26 7.56 -4.22 14.06
C ILE A 26 8.35 -4.13 12.78
N VAL A 27 8.70 -2.93 12.40
CA VAL A 27 9.45 -2.70 11.17
C VAL A 27 10.85 -2.26 11.53
N ASP A 28 11.80 -3.01 11.04
CA ASP A 28 13.20 -2.68 11.22
C ASP A 28 13.53 -1.56 10.28
N GLU A 29 14.24 -0.56 10.77
CA GLU A 29 14.54 0.54 9.89
C GLU A 29 15.90 0.46 9.28
N LEU A 30 16.41 -0.71 9.11
CA LEU A 30 17.73 -0.88 8.59
C LEU A 30 17.93 -0.24 7.25
N ASP A 31 17.03 -0.51 6.33
CA ASP A 31 17.22 -0.04 4.97
C ASP A 31 15.86 0.20 4.34
N THR A 32 15.51 1.46 4.18
CA THR A 32 14.22 1.80 3.64
C THR A 32 14.02 1.29 2.23
N LYS A 33 15.10 1.19 1.47
CA LYS A 33 14.99 0.69 0.12
C LYS A 33 14.62 -0.78 0.11
N ILE A 34 15.25 -1.56 0.99
CA ILE A 34 14.94 -2.98 1.08
C ILE A 34 13.51 -3.18 1.54
N GLN A 35 13.07 -2.39 2.52
CA GLN A 35 11.71 -2.49 3.00
C GLN A 35 10.70 -2.14 1.91
N SER A 36 11.01 -1.12 1.14
CA SER A 36 10.15 -0.71 0.05
C SER A 36 10.05 -1.81 -1.00
N GLU A 37 11.16 -2.43 -1.34
CA GLU A 37 11.16 -3.51 -2.31
C GLU A 37 10.37 -4.71 -1.82
N LYS A 38 10.49 -5.02 -0.53
CA LYS A 38 9.73 -6.10 0.05
C LYS A 38 8.24 -5.82 -0.04
N MET A 39 7.84 -4.58 0.22
CA MET A 39 6.44 -4.20 0.14
C MET A 39 5.89 -4.45 -1.25
N PHE A 40 6.60 -4.00 -2.28
CA PHE A 40 6.14 -4.21 -3.64
C PHE A 40 6.06 -5.68 -4.00
N ARG A 41 7.05 -6.46 -3.56
CA ARG A 41 7.06 -7.88 -3.81
C ARG A 41 5.90 -8.58 -3.14
N TYR A 42 5.63 -8.23 -1.89
CA TYR A 42 4.54 -8.88 -1.16
C TYR A 42 3.19 -8.52 -1.75
N ILE A 43 3.05 -7.30 -2.22
CA ILE A 43 1.81 -6.90 -2.87
C ILE A 43 1.53 -7.81 -4.06
N GLU A 44 2.56 -8.06 -4.88
CA GLU A 44 2.39 -8.94 -6.03
C GLU A 44 2.16 -10.38 -5.61
N GLU A 45 2.70 -10.76 -4.47
CA GLU A 45 2.68 -12.15 -4.04
C GLU A 45 1.38 -12.54 -3.35
N VAL A 46 0.89 -11.71 -2.46
CA VAL A 46 -0.23 -12.13 -1.61
C VAL A 46 -1.58 -11.49 -1.92
N LEU A 47 -1.61 -10.43 -2.69
CA LEU A 47 -2.86 -9.73 -2.95
C LEU A 47 -3.51 -10.19 -4.24
N SER A 48 -4.84 -10.23 -4.24
CA SER A 48 -5.57 -10.50 -5.46
C SER A 48 -5.48 -9.28 -6.38
N GLU A 49 -5.92 -9.44 -7.62
CA GLU A 49 -5.86 -8.35 -8.58
C GLU A 49 -6.61 -7.12 -8.09
N ARG A 50 -7.79 -7.33 -7.55
CA ARG A 50 -8.59 -6.22 -7.06
C ARG A 50 -7.90 -5.54 -5.88
N GLU A 51 -7.35 -6.33 -4.97
CA GLU A 51 -6.65 -5.79 -3.82
C GLU A 51 -5.43 -4.99 -4.25
N LYS A 52 -4.70 -5.50 -5.23
CA LYS A 52 -3.53 -4.77 -5.73
C LYS A 52 -3.93 -3.41 -6.28
N ILE A 53 -4.96 -3.38 -7.10
CA ILE A 53 -5.40 -2.15 -7.72
C ILE A 53 -5.78 -1.13 -6.67
N ILE A 54 -6.56 -1.55 -5.69
CA ILE A 54 -7.05 -0.64 -4.67
C ILE A 54 -5.92 -0.12 -3.81
N VAL A 55 -5.02 -0.99 -3.39
CA VAL A 55 -3.90 -0.57 -2.56
C VAL A 55 -3.00 0.41 -3.33
N LYS A 56 -2.71 0.10 -4.59
CA LYS A 56 -1.85 0.97 -5.38
C LYS A 56 -2.47 2.33 -5.59
N LEU A 57 -3.78 2.38 -5.80
CA LEU A 57 -4.45 3.66 -5.97
C LEU A 57 -4.53 4.44 -4.67
N ARG A 58 -4.85 3.75 -3.58
CA ARG A 58 -5.01 4.40 -2.29
C ARG A 58 -3.72 5.06 -1.81
N TYR A 59 -2.61 4.39 -2.00
CA TYR A 59 -1.34 4.88 -1.48
C TYR A 59 -0.43 5.45 -2.55
N GLY A 60 -0.92 5.52 -3.78
CA GLY A 60 -0.15 6.13 -4.85
C GLY A 60 1.16 5.44 -5.13
N LEU A 61 1.18 4.13 -5.03
CA LEU A 61 2.40 3.39 -5.25
C LEU A 61 2.85 3.52 -6.69
N GLY A 62 4.16 3.56 -6.87
CA GLY A 62 4.68 3.74 -8.20
C GLY A 62 4.85 5.20 -8.57
N GLY A 63 4.82 6.08 -7.59
CA GLY A 63 5.03 7.49 -7.86
C GLY A 63 3.79 8.26 -8.24
N LYS A 64 2.62 7.71 -7.94
CA LYS A 64 1.37 8.38 -8.27
C LYS A 64 0.81 9.08 -7.05
N VAL A 65 -0.19 9.92 -7.28
CA VAL A 65 -0.83 10.66 -6.20
C VAL A 65 -1.81 9.73 -5.48
N PRO A 66 -1.73 9.66 -4.14
CA PRO A 66 -2.67 8.84 -3.38
C PRO A 66 -4.09 9.34 -3.54
N LEU A 67 -5.02 8.41 -3.59
CA LEU A 67 -6.43 8.73 -3.74
C LEU A 67 -7.18 8.38 -2.45
N THR A 68 -8.28 9.09 -2.20
CA THR A 68 -9.15 8.75 -1.08
C THR A 68 -9.97 7.51 -1.44
N GLN A 69 -10.56 6.89 -0.42
CA GLN A 69 -11.43 5.74 -0.68
C GLN A 69 -12.57 6.10 -1.62
N ARG A 70 -13.10 7.32 -1.44
CA ARG A 70 -14.18 7.79 -2.31
C ARG A 70 -13.71 7.91 -3.75
N GLU A 71 -12.53 8.44 -3.95
CA GLU A 71 -12.00 8.59 -5.30
C GLU A 71 -11.72 7.24 -5.95
N VAL A 72 -11.22 6.29 -5.17
CA VAL A 72 -11.00 4.95 -5.69
C VAL A 72 -12.32 4.31 -6.06
N ALA A 73 -13.32 4.46 -5.20
CA ALA A 73 -14.63 3.88 -5.47
C ALA A 73 -15.21 4.44 -6.76
N LYS A 74 -15.07 5.73 -6.95
CA LYS A 74 -15.59 6.37 -8.15
C LYS A 74 -14.84 5.89 -9.40
N LYS A 75 -13.53 5.78 -9.29
CA LYS A 75 -12.71 5.37 -10.41
C LYS A 75 -13.01 3.93 -10.84
N LEU A 76 -13.28 3.07 -9.89
CA LEU A 76 -13.53 1.67 -10.17
C LEU A 76 -15.02 1.33 -10.27
N ASP A 77 -15.87 2.32 -10.06
CA ASP A 77 -17.32 2.15 -10.14
C ASP A 77 -17.82 1.11 -9.13
N ILE A 78 -17.36 1.24 -7.89
CA ILE A 78 -17.80 0.38 -6.81
C ILE A 78 -18.11 1.27 -5.61
N SER A 79 -18.71 0.69 -4.57
CA SER A 79 -19.06 1.48 -3.40
C SER A 79 -17.83 1.76 -2.54
N ARG A 80 -17.90 2.86 -1.79
CA ARG A 80 -16.81 3.21 -0.88
C ARG A 80 -16.68 2.16 0.22
N SER A 81 -17.81 1.61 0.67
CA SER A 81 -17.77 0.56 1.69
C SER A 81 -17.00 -0.64 1.20
N TYR A 82 -17.18 -0.97 -0.07
CA TYR A 82 -16.49 -2.10 -0.66
C TYR A 82 -14.98 -1.84 -0.72
N VAL A 83 -14.62 -0.61 -1.13
CA VAL A 83 -13.22 -0.22 -1.14
C VAL A 83 -12.61 -0.36 0.24
N SER A 84 -13.33 0.12 1.25
CA SER A 84 -12.85 0.06 2.63
C SER A 84 -12.61 -1.39 3.07
N ARG A 85 -13.53 -2.27 2.74
CA ARG A 85 -13.39 -3.67 3.12
C ARG A 85 -12.20 -4.33 2.43
N ILE A 86 -12.07 -4.07 1.14
CA ILE A 86 -10.97 -4.68 0.39
C ILE A 86 -9.64 -4.15 0.86
N GLU A 87 -9.58 -2.86 1.12
CA GLU A 87 -8.35 -2.26 1.62
C GLU A 87 -7.95 -2.88 2.95
N LYS A 88 -8.90 -3.01 3.86
CA LYS A 88 -8.61 -3.60 5.16
C LYS A 88 -8.11 -5.03 5.03
N LYS A 89 -8.74 -5.79 4.18
CA LYS A 89 -8.35 -7.17 3.96
C LYS A 89 -6.95 -7.25 3.35
N ALA A 90 -6.66 -6.35 2.42
CA ALA A 90 -5.35 -6.33 1.80
C ALA A 90 -4.26 -5.98 2.81
N LEU A 91 -4.53 -4.99 3.66
CA LEU A 91 -3.55 -4.60 4.67
C LEU A 91 -3.31 -5.73 5.66
N GLN A 92 -4.36 -6.46 6.01
CA GLN A 92 -4.20 -7.59 6.91
C GLN A 92 -3.34 -8.69 6.27
N ALA A 93 -3.55 -8.93 4.99
CA ALA A 93 -2.76 -9.95 4.29
C ALA A 93 -1.29 -9.55 4.23
N LEU A 94 -1.03 -8.28 3.95
CA LEU A 94 0.35 -7.79 3.89
C LEU A 94 1.01 -7.86 5.26
N LYS A 95 0.28 -7.46 6.29
CA LYS A 95 0.82 -7.51 7.64
C LYS A 95 1.20 -8.94 8.00
N LYS A 96 0.33 -9.87 7.66
CA LYS A 96 0.58 -11.27 7.95
C LYS A 96 1.83 -11.76 7.24
N ARG A 97 2.01 -11.32 6.02
CA ARG A 97 3.19 -11.72 5.26
C ARG A 97 4.47 -11.17 5.87
N PHE A 98 4.43 -9.93 6.35
CA PHE A 98 5.60 -9.34 7.01
C PHE A 98 5.89 -10.04 8.34
N ASP A 99 4.86 -10.40 9.08
CA ASP A 99 5.03 -11.06 10.35
C ASP A 99 5.62 -12.45 10.21
N LYS A 100 5.51 -13.00 9.04
CA LYS A 100 5.89 -14.37 8.81
C LYS A 100 7.37 -14.57 8.55
N VAL A 101 8.13 -13.59 8.63
CA VAL A 101 9.54 -13.62 8.26
C VAL A 101 10.29 -14.89 8.69
#